data_3fbb1072a7b4a78cd4d9fcab23a135ce
#
_entry.id   3fbb1072a7b4a78cd4d9fcab23a135ce
#
_cell.length_a   1.000
_cell.length_b   1.000
_cell.length_c   1.000
_cell.angle_alpha   90.00
_cell.angle_beta   90.00
_cell.angle_gamma   90.00
#
_symmetry.space_group_name_H-M   'P 1'
#
loop_
_entity.id
_entity.type
_entity.pdbx_description
1 polymer ?
#
loop_
_entity_poly.entity_id
_entity_poly.type
_entity_poly.pdbx_seq_one_letter_code
_entity_poly.pdbx_strand_id
1 'polypeptide(L)'
;MKNNEVLFVPLPGNSKPEQRIAALNKLADYIKFSDFISPKDKVAVKVHVGEVDNTTHISADLMLPVVKKVKAEEAYPFLTETSTLYPGPRSNAIGHLNLAYKHGFTLERTGAPFIMADGLMGNNEVKVEIPGKLYKSVNIAKDAVLADAFVIFSHPTGHIVSGLGACLKNLGMGLSTRKGKLKQHSSVKPSIVTDKCTFCQECMKWCPEDCIIEKDGKAYIESEKCIGCGECISVCKFGAVKFNYAIESVEIQKRIAEYAMGSVMNKRDKCLFINVLTDMTTECDCMGGNQKPIIPDVGILASYDPVAIDRATLDITRKMNGKDLGEISKPNLNPFIQLEHAELIGLGSQKYILKEV
;
A
#
# COMPACT_ATOMS: atom_id res chain seq x y z
N MET A 1 15.30 8.26 17.10
CA MET A 1 15.88 7.51 15.96
C MET A 1 16.38 8.51 14.93
N LYS A 2 17.54 8.29 14.29
CA LYS A 2 18.02 9.16 13.19
C LYS A 2 17.38 8.74 11.87
N ASN A 3 17.28 9.65 10.90
CA ASN A 3 16.61 9.37 9.63
C ASN A 3 17.22 8.20 8.83
N ASN A 4 18.48 7.86 9.05
CA ASN A 4 19.16 6.76 8.37
C ASN A 4 19.31 5.49 9.23
N GLU A 5 18.64 5.41 10.39
CA GLU A 5 18.63 4.20 11.22
C GLU A 5 17.47 3.28 10.82
N VAL A 6 17.75 1.98 10.77
CA VAL A 6 16.76 0.93 10.70
C VAL A 6 16.88 0.08 11.95
N LEU A 7 15.87 0.11 12.78
CA LEU A 7 15.78 -0.73 13.98
C LEU A 7 15.35 -2.13 13.58
N PHE A 8 15.88 -3.13 14.26
CA PHE A 8 15.59 -4.53 14.00
C PHE A 8 15.37 -5.31 15.29
N VAL A 9 14.26 -6.02 15.38
CA VAL A 9 14.02 -7.04 16.41
C VAL A 9 13.91 -8.39 15.72
N PRO A 10 14.89 -9.31 15.93
CA PRO A 10 14.87 -10.64 15.31
C PRO A 10 13.75 -11.51 15.88
N LEU A 11 13.26 -12.44 15.05
CA LEU A 11 12.29 -13.47 15.41
C LEU A 11 12.82 -14.86 15.03
N PRO A 12 12.38 -15.93 15.73
CA PRO A 12 12.67 -17.29 15.28
C PRO A 12 11.96 -17.58 13.96
N GLY A 13 12.52 -18.47 13.15
CA GLY A 13 12.07 -18.74 11.77
C GLY A 13 10.63 -19.28 11.63
N ASN A 14 9.98 -19.66 12.72
CA ASN A 14 8.57 -20.07 12.82
C ASN A 14 7.92 -19.39 14.02
N SER A 15 7.98 -18.09 14.08
CA SER A 15 7.55 -17.30 15.23
C SER A 15 6.06 -17.44 15.51
N LYS A 16 5.73 -17.56 16.80
CA LYS A 16 4.35 -17.60 17.28
C LYS A 16 3.77 -16.19 17.38
N PRO A 17 2.43 -16.00 17.34
CA PRO A 17 1.79 -14.70 17.46
C PRO A 17 2.26 -13.89 18.68
N GLU A 18 2.44 -14.54 19.84
CA GLU A 18 2.87 -13.89 21.09
C GLU A 18 4.30 -13.34 20.96
N GLN A 19 5.18 -14.06 20.26
CA GLN A 19 6.56 -13.62 20.01
C GLN A 19 6.59 -12.40 19.06
N ARG A 20 5.74 -12.38 18.03
CA ARG A 20 5.59 -11.25 17.11
C ARG A 20 5.06 -10.00 17.84
N ILE A 21 4.08 -10.16 18.73
CA ILE A 21 3.55 -9.07 19.57
C ILE A 21 4.63 -8.58 20.53
N ALA A 22 5.38 -9.48 21.18
CA ALA A 22 6.46 -9.12 22.09
C ALA A 22 7.59 -8.35 21.37
N ALA A 23 7.97 -8.79 20.16
CA ALA A 23 8.97 -8.11 19.33
C ALA A 23 8.51 -6.71 18.93
N LEU A 24 7.23 -6.55 18.54
CA LEU A 24 6.69 -5.24 18.21
C LEU A 24 6.58 -4.32 19.42
N ASN A 25 6.22 -4.82 20.61
CA ASN A 25 6.23 -4.04 21.84
C ASN A 25 7.65 -3.54 22.13
N LYS A 26 8.66 -4.42 22.07
CA LYS A 26 10.07 -4.05 22.27
C LYS A 26 10.49 -2.93 21.32
N LEU A 27 10.14 -3.05 20.03
CA LEU A 27 10.41 -2.04 19.02
C LEU A 27 9.68 -0.71 19.35
N ALA A 28 8.39 -0.77 19.68
CA ALA A 28 7.57 0.39 20.01
C ALA A 28 8.01 1.08 21.30
N ASP A 29 8.54 0.35 22.27
CA ASP A 29 9.12 0.91 23.50
C ASP A 29 10.44 1.64 23.23
N TYR A 30 11.20 1.19 22.23
CA TYR A 30 12.45 1.84 21.82
C TYR A 30 12.20 3.14 21.04
N ILE A 31 11.09 3.23 20.29
CA ILE A 31 10.73 4.38 19.47
C ILE A 31 10.06 5.44 20.35
N LYS A 32 10.58 6.68 20.29
CA LYS A 32 9.96 7.81 20.94
C LYS A 32 8.91 8.42 20.00
N PHE A 33 7.64 8.13 20.25
CA PHE A 33 6.53 8.56 19.38
C PHE A 33 6.35 10.09 19.36
N SER A 34 6.66 10.78 20.45
CA SER A 34 6.66 12.25 20.51
C SER A 34 7.68 12.92 19.56
N ASP A 35 8.62 12.17 18.96
CA ASP A 35 9.54 12.73 17.96
C ASP A 35 8.82 13.05 16.62
N PHE A 36 7.67 12.41 16.36
CA PHE A 36 6.96 12.58 15.09
C PHE A 36 5.42 12.74 15.23
N ILE A 37 4.88 12.56 16.44
CA ILE A 37 3.45 12.76 16.75
C ILE A 37 3.31 13.87 17.77
N SER A 38 2.31 14.72 17.59
CA SER A 38 1.90 15.77 18.52
C SER A 38 0.50 15.48 19.09
N PRO A 39 0.15 16.02 20.27
CA PRO A 39 -1.22 15.93 20.78
C PRO A 39 -2.25 16.40 19.76
N LYS A 40 -3.37 15.65 19.66
CA LYS A 40 -4.48 15.89 18.73
C LYS A 40 -4.18 15.59 17.25
N ASP A 41 -2.98 15.12 16.88
CA ASP A 41 -2.71 14.64 15.54
C ASP A 41 -3.64 13.47 15.17
N LYS A 42 -4.18 13.50 13.97
CA LYS A 42 -4.90 12.36 13.35
C LYS A 42 -3.84 11.46 12.72
N VAL A 43 -3.59 10.32 13.34
CA VAL A 43 -2.53 9.40 12.93
C VAL A 43 -3.10 8.25 12.13
N ALA A 44 -2.81 8.21 10.84
CA ALA A 44 -3.24 7.11 9.98
C ALA A 44 -2.30 5.90 10.15
N VAL A 45 -2.83 4.80 10.67
CA VAL A 45 -2.16 3.52 10.73
C VAL A 45 -2.51 2.74 9.47
N LYS A 46 -1.64 2.80 8.46
CA LYS A 46 -1.86 2.11 7.18
C LYS A 46 -1.52 0.64 7.31
N VAL A 47 -2.44 -0.19 6.90
CA VAL A 47 -2.31 -1.65 6.89
C VAL A 47 -2.65 -2.22 5.52
N HIS A 48 -2.42 -3.52 5.33
CA HIS A 48 -3.03 -4.32 4.27
C HIS A 48 -3.82 -5.44 4.93
N VAL A 49 -5.15 -5.44 4.75
CA VAL A 49 -6.02 -6.39 5.45
C VAL A 49 -6.04 -7.79 4.84
N GLY A 50 -5.30 -8.01 3.74
CA GLY A 50 -5.36 -9.26 2.97
C GLY A 50 -6.55 -9.30 2.01
N GLU A 51 -6.51 -10.19 1.02
CA GLU A 51 -7.62 -10.51 0.12
C GLU A 51 -8.41 -11.71 0.69
N VAL A 52 -9.54 -12.04 0.08
CA VAL A 52 -10.37 -13.19 0.48
C VAL A 52 -9.53 -14.47 0.58
N ASP A 53 -9.68 -15.18 1.70
CA ASP A 53 -8.97 -16.42 2.03
C ASP A 53 -7.43 -16.30 2.12
N ASN A 54 -6.88 -15.08 2.13
CA ASN A 54 -5.48 -14.86 2.44
C ASN A 54 -5.25 -15.03 3.95
N THR A 55 -4.30 -15.88 4.33
CA THR A 55 -3.99 -16.22 5.73
C THR A 55 -2.62 -15.72 6.18
N THR A 56 -1.85 -15.13 5.29
CA THR A 56 -0.46 -14.68 5.55
C THR A 56 -0.35 -13.17 5.78
N HIS A 57 -1.44 -12.42 5.63
CA HIS A 57 -1.44 -10.98 5.91
C HIS A 57 -1.08 -10.66 7.36
N ILE A 58 -0.63 -9.44 7.64
CA ILE A 58 -0.32 -9.00 9.00
C ILE A 58 -1.55 -9.17 9.91
N SER A 59 -1.36 -9.84 11.06
CA SER A 59 -2.42 -10.00 12.05
C SER A 59 -2.86 -8.65 12.63
N ALA A 60 -4.18 -8.49 12.81
CA ALA A 60 -4.77 -7.32 13.45
C ALA A 60 -4.26 -7.08 14.89
N ASP A 61 -3.80 -8.14 15.59
CA ASP A 61 -3.24 -8.03 16.94
C ASP A 61 -1.96 -7.18 17.00
N LEU A 62 -1.23 -7.10 15.90
CA LEU A 62 -0.03 -6.25 15.81
C LEU A 62 -0.37 -4.75 15.76
N MET A 63 -1.62 -4.36 15.58
CA MET A 63 -2.00 -2.94 15.59
C MET A 63 -2.04 -2.36 17.00
N LEU A 64 -2.53 -3.13 17.97
CA LEU A 64 -2.80 -2.64 19.32
C LEU A 64 -1.58 -2.04 20.04
N PRO A 65 -0.37 -2.64 20.01
CA PRO A 65 0.82 -2.05 20.61
C PRO A 65 1.09 -0.61 20.14
N VAL A 66 1.05 -0.40 18.83
CA VAL A 66 1.33 0.91 18.22
C VAL A 66 0.18 1.89 18.46
N VAL A 67 -1.06 1.44 18.34
CA VAL A 67 -2.24 2.26 18.62
C VAL A 67 -2.21 2.78 20.06
N LYS A 68 -1.79 1.95 21.03
CA LYS A 68 -1.60 2.39 22.43
C LYS A 68 -0.53 3.48 22.56
N LYS A 69 0.60 3.36 21.85
CA LYS A 69 1.66 4.40 21.86
C LYS A 69 1.16 5.70 21.25
N VAL A 70 0.44 5.65 20.12
CA VAL A 70 -0.17 6.85 19.52
C VAL A 70 -1.15 7.54 20.48
N LYS A 71 -2.00 6.76 21.18
CA LYS A 71 -2.93 7.32 22.17
C LYS A 71 -2.22 7.90 23.38
N ALA A 72 -1.08 7.34 23.79
CA ALA A 72 -0.28 7.87 24.89
C ALA A 72 0.30 9.27 24.60
N GLU A 73 0.47 9.63 23.31
CA GLU A 73 0.82 10.98 22.87
C GLU A 73 -0.42 11.91 22.71
N GLU A 74 -1.56 11.54 23.29
CA GLU A 74 -2.84 12.28 23.19
C GLU A 74 -3.31 12.51 21.74
N ALA A 75 -2.92 11.63 20.80
CA ALA A 75 -3.27 11.68 19.40
C ALA A 75 -4.42 10.72 19.06
N TYR A 76 -5.00 10.87 17.88
CA TYR A 76 -6.18 10.13 17.39
C TYR A 76 -5.78 9.12 16.31
N PRO A 77 -5.49 7.84 16.65
CA PRO A 77 -5.18 6.82 15.66
C PRO A 77 -6.43 6.35 14.94
N PHE A 78 -6.29 6.06 13.64
CA PHE A 78 -7.26 5.31 12.85
C PHE A 78 -6.55 4.37 11.87
N LEU A 79 -7.10 3.17 11.66
CA LEU A 79 -6.61 2.26 10.63
C LEU A 79 -7.12 2.70 9.28
N THR A 80 -6.34 2.47 8.22
CA THR A 80 -6.76 2.87 6.89
C THR A 80 -6.21 1.99 5.77
N GLU A 81 -6.99 1.92 4.70
CA GLU A 81 -6.62 1.43 3.37
C GLU A 81 -7.37 2.20 2.28
N THR A 82 -7.19 1.79 1.04
CA THR A 82 -7.89 2.31 -0.14
C THR A 82 -8.43 1.19 -1.01
N SER A 83 -9.47 1.48 -1.78
CA SER A 83 -10.15 0.52 -2.65
C SER A 83 -9.23 -0.03 -3.73
N THR A 84 -9.43 -1.31 -4.10
CA THR A 84 -8.69 -1.95 -5.19
C THR A 84 -9.20 -1.51 -6.56
N LEU A 85 -8.35 -1.62 -7.56
CA LEU A 85 -8.71 -1.36 -8.94
C LEU A 85 -9.44 -2.54 -9.57
N TYR A 86 -9.07 -3.77 -9.19
CA TYR A 86 -9.72 -5.00 -9.66
C TYR A 86 -11.05 -5.25 -8.92
N PRO A 87 -12.01 -5.96 -9.57
CA PRO A 87 -13.27 -6.34 -8.94
C PRO A 87 -13.06 -7.29 -7.76
N GLY A 88 -13.88 -7.14 -6.72
CA GLY A 88 -13.85 -7.98 -5.54
C GLY A 88 -14.39 -7.23 -4.31
N PRO A 89 -14.40 -7.85 -3.12
CA PRO A 89 -14.88 -7.22 -1.90
C PRO A 89 -14.16 -5.89 -1.59
N ARG A 90 -12.86 -5.80 -1.89
CA ARG A 90 -12.05 -4.61 -1.64
C ARG A 90 -12.20 -3.50 -2.68
N SER A 91 -13.11 -3.64 -3.65
CA SER A 91 -13.32 -2.64 -4.71
C SER A 91 -14.15 -1.42 -4.29
N ASN A 92 -14.73 -1.42 -3.09
CA ASN A 92 -15.47 -0.31 -2.49
C ASN A 92 -15.39 -0.39 -0.97
N ALA A 93 -15.71 0.72 -0.27
CA ALA A 93 -15.56 0.80 1.17
C ALA A 93 -16.39 -0.25 1.95
N ILE A 94 -17.63 -0.52 1.54
CA ILE A 94 -18.52 -1.43 2.27
C ILE A 94 -17.96 -2.85 2.28
N GLY A 95 -17.65 -3.37 1.09
CA GLY A 95 -17.07 -4.71 0.97
C GLY A 95 -15.70 -4.81 1.63
N HIS A 96 -14.87 -3.77 1.51
CA HIS A 96 -13.54 -3.73 2.10
C HIS A 96 -13.59 -3.75 3.64
N LEU A 97 -14.44 -2.93 4.25
CA LEU A 97 -14.62 -2.92 5.71
C LEU A 97 -15.17 -4.24 6.23
N ASN A 98 -16.12 -4.85 5.53
CA ASN A 98 -16.64 -6.17 5.90
C ASN A 98 -15.53 -7.24 5.87
N LEU A 99 -14.64 -7.21 4.87
CA LEU A 99 -13.50 -8.11 4.81
C LEU A 99 -12.48 -7.81 5.91
N ALA A 100 -12.17 -6.52 6.15
CA ALA A 100 -11.28 -6.11 7.23
C ALA A 100 -11.77 -6.60 8.59
N TYR A 101 -13.06 -6.45 8.88
CA TYR A 101 -13.67 -6.97 10.12
C TYR A 101 -13.61 -8.48 10.21
N LYS A 102 -13.87 -9.20 9.11
CA LYS A 102 -13.73 -10.65 9.04
C LYS A 102 -12.30 -11.12 9.32
N HIS A 103 -11.31 -10.34 8.94
CA HIS A 103 -9.87 -10.56 9.21
C HIS A 103 -9.41 -10.01 10.57
N GLY A 104 -10.36 -9.55 11.41
CA GLY A 104 -10.11 -9.14 12.78
C GLY A 104 -9.69 -7.68 12.98
N PHE A 105 -9.71 -6.84 11.94
CA PHE A 105 -9.42 -5.41 12.07
C PHE A 105 -10.64 -4.65 12.62
N THR A 106 -11.09 -5.04 13.82
CA THR A 106 -12.22 -4.40 14.52
C THR A 106 -11.71 -3.38 15.54
N LEU A 107 -12.58 -2.43 15.93
CA LEU A 107 -12.26 -1.42 16.93
C LEU A 107 -11.83 -2.05 18.27
N GLU A 108 -12.51 -3.11 18.70
CA GLU A 108 -12.25 -3.80 19.96
C GLU A 108 -10.87 -4.46 19.97
N ARG A 109 -10.45 -5.04 18.84
CA ARG A 109 -9.19 -5.78 18.73
C ARG A 109 -7.99 -4.86 18.47
N THR A 110 -8.16 -3.87 17.61
CA THR A 110 -7.07 -2.96 17.22
C THR A 110 -6.98 -1.70 18.07
N GLY A 111 -8.05 -1.34 18.76
CA GLY A 111 -8.15 -0.14 19.58
C GLY A 111 -8.36 1.17 18.79
N ALA A 112 -8.55 1.11 17.46
CA ALA A 112 -8.76 2.28 16.61
C ALA A 112 -9.81 2.02 15.53
N PRO A 113 -10.61 3.02 15.11
CA PRO A 113 -11.58 2.87 14.03
C PRO A 113 -10.88 2.62 12.70
N PHE A 114 -11.57 1.94 11.77
CA PHE A 114 -11.11 1.75 10.40
C PHE A 114 -11.82 2.73 9.45
N ILE A 115 -11.07 3.52 8.71
CA ILE A 115 -11.57 4.53 7.77
C ILE A 115 -10.99 4.27 6.38
N MET A 116 -11.85 4.16 5.36
CA MET A 116 -11.40 4.04 3.97
C MET A 116 -10.98 5.42 3.47
N ALA A 117 -9.66 5.60 3.23
CA ALA A 117 -9.08 6.92 2.94
C ALA A 117 -9.53 7.53 1.60
N ASP A 118 -10.01 6.70 0.68
CA ASP A 118 -10.49 7.10 -0.66
C ASP A 118 -12.02 7.13 -0.79
N GLY A 119 -12.73 7.07 0.34
CA GLY A 119 -14.21 7.17 0.42
C GLY A 119 -14.93 5.94 -0.12
N LEU A 120 -16.26 6.09 -0.31
CA LEU A 120 -17.16 4.97 -0.59
C LEU A 120 -16.79 4.18 -1.85
N MET A 121 -16.42 4.87 -2.93
CA MET A 121 -16.17 4.28 -4.26
C MET A 121 -14.69 4.29 -4.68
N GLY A 122 -13.78 4.72 -3.81
CA GLY A 122 -12.35 4.75 -4.11
C GLY A 122 -11.90 5.93 -4.99
N ASN A 123 -12.68 7.00 -5.03
CA ASN A 123 -12.45 8.19 -5.86
C ASN A 123 -12.35 9.52 -5.10
N ASN A 124 -12.39 9.50 -3.76
CA ASN A 124 -12.17 10.68 -2.96
C ASN A 124 -10.67 11.00 -2.87
N GLU A 125 -10.21 11.98 -3.63
CA GLU A 125 -8.80 12.24 -3.87
C GLU A 125 -8.37 13.69 -3.71
N VAL A 126 -7.08 13.87 -3.48
CA VAL A 126 -6.38 15.15 -3.60
C VAL A 126 -5.25 15.00 -4.60
N LYS A 127 -5.09 15.98 -5.47
CA LYS A 127 -3.94 16.11 -6.36
C LYS A 127 -2.79 16.72 -5.58
N VAL A 128 -1.69 15.98 -5.42
CA VAL A 128 -0.50 16.38 -4.68
C VAL A 128 0.63 16.65 -5.66
N GLU A 129 1.19 17.86 -5.63
CA GLU A 129 2.37 18.22 -6.40
C GLU A 129 3.60 17.53 -5.83
N ILE A 130 4.47 17.01 -6.71
CA ILE A 130 5.70 16.30 -6.35
C ILE A 130 6.88 16.72 -7.23
N PRO A 131 8.12 16.63 -6.75
CA PRO A 131 9.32 16.82 -7.55
C PRO A 131 9.65 15.55 -8.37
N GLY A 132 8.63 14.93 -8.98
CA GLY A 132 8.78 13.67 -9.72
C GLY A 132 9.43 13.86 -11.09
N LYS A 133 9.97 12.76 -11.63
CA LYS A 133 10.54 12.69 -12.98
C LYS A 133 9.48 12.31 -14.01
N LEU A 134 8.52 11.47 -13.64
CA LEU A 134 7.43 10.99 -14.48
C LEU A 134 6.17 11.84 -14.30
N TYR A 135 5.89 12.26 -13.08
CA TYR A 135 4.69 13.03 -12.73
C TYR A 135 5.05 14.36 -12.07
N LYS A 136 4.33 15.42 -12.44
CA LYS A 136 4.36 16.70 -11.70
C LYS A 136 3.42 16.67 -10.51
N SER A 137 2.42 15.80 -10.55
CA SER A 137 1.45 15.60 -9.48
C SER A 137 0.84 14.22 -9.55
N VAL A 138 0.40 13.72 -8.40
CA VAL A 138 -0.22 12.39 -8.23
C VAL A 138 -1.53 12.48 -7.47
N ASN A 139 -2.42 11.49 -7.68
CA ASN A 139 -3.74 11.43 -7.04
C ASN A 139 -3.67 10.53 -5.80
N ILE A 140 -3.71 11.13 -4.63
CA ILE A 140 -3.64 10.44 -3.33
C ILE A 140 -5.01 10.49 -2.66
N ALA A 141 -5.35 9.44 -1.91
CA ALA A 141 -6.58 9.37 -1.13
C ALA A 141 -6.69 10.55 -0.15
N LYS A 142 -7.84 11.19 -0.12
CA LYS A 142 -8.03 12.47 0.60
C LYS A 142 -7.75 12.36 2.08
N ASP A 143 -8.26 11.32 2.75
CA ASP A 143 -8.09 11.20 4.19
C ASP A 143 -6.66 10.82 4.58
N ALA A 144 -5.90 10.18 3.67
CA ALA A 144 -4.46 10.02 3.84
C ALA A 144 -3.70 11.36 3.77
N VAL A 145 -4.11 12.27 2.88
CA VAL A 145 -3.51 13.62 2.81
C VAL A 145 -3.87 14.45 4.05
N LEU A 146 -5.12 14.31 4.55
CA LEU A 146 -5.61 15.03 5.72
C LEU A 146 -5.09 14.49 7.07
N ALA A 147 -4.55 13.28 7.10
CA ALA A 147 -3.86 12.77 8.29
C ALA A 147 -2.62 13.62 8.60
N ASP A 148 -2.39 13.88 9.89
CA ASP A 148 -1.26 14.70 10.35
C ASP A 148 0.05 13.89 10.41
N ALA A 149 -0.04 12.58 10.71
CA ALA A 149 1.09 11.67 10.79
C ALA A 149 0.73 10.27 10.28
N PHE A 150 1.75 9.47 9.97
CA PHE A 150 1.61 8.09 9.51
C PHE A 150 2.36 7.09 10.39
N VAL A 151 1.75 5.92 10.61
CA VAL A 151 2.44 4.67 10.90
C VAL A 151 2.07 3.67 9.81
N ILE A 152 3.04 3.23 9.04
CA ILE A 152 2.83 2.37 7.88
C ILE A 152 3.29 0.96 8.20
N PHE A 153 2.35 0.04 8.36
CA PHE A 153 2.64 -1.39 8.51
C PHE A 153 2.68 -2.05 7.15
N SER A 154 3.81 -2.63 6.79
CA SER A 154 3.98 -3.35 5.54
C SER A 154 4.36 -4.80 5.79
N HIS A 155 3.78 -5.69 5.01
CA HIS A 155 4.13 -7.09 4.92
C HIS A 155 4.98 -7.29 3.67
N PRO A 156 6.31 -7.44 3.81
CA PRO A 156 7.18 -7.73 2.67
C PRO A 156 6.85 -9.09 2.04
N THR A 157 6.62 -9.09 0.75
CA THR A 157 6.31 -10.29 -0.06
C THR A 157 6.91 -10.15 -1.44
N GLY A 158 6.93 -11.24 -2.21
CA GLY A 158 7.09 -11.13 -3.65
C GLY A 158 5.95 -10.34 -4.29
N HIS A 159 6.17 -9.83 -5.49
CA HIS A 159 5.14 -9.15 -6.25
C HIS A 159 5.32 -9.37 -7.74
N ILE A 160 4.22 -9.76 -8.41
CA ILE A 160 4.22 -10.21 -9.81
C ILE A 160 4.83 -9.22 -10.81
N VAL A 161 4.81 -7.92 -10.53
CA VAL A 161 5.33 -6.90 -11.45
C VAL A 161 6.55 -6.16 -10.88
N SER A 162 6.61 -5.89 -9.57
CA SER A 162 7.71 -5.12 -8.96
C SER A 162 8.80 -5.96 -8.29
N GLY A 163 8.67 -7.28 -8.28
CA GLY A 163 9.60 -8.17 -7.58
C GLY A 163 9.44 -8.14 -6.06
N LEU A 164 9.31 -6.97 -5.46
CA LEU A 164 9.07 -6.75 -4.03
C LEU A 164 7.79 -5.93 -3.82
N GLY A 165 6.92 -6.38 -2.93
CA GLY A 165 5.83 -5.62 -2.34
C GLY A 165 6.12 -5.36 -0.87
N ALA A 166 6.55 -4.13 -0.50
CA ALA A 166 6.86 -3.74 0.87
C ALA A 166 6.44 -2.28 1.12
N CYS A 167 7.21 -1.48 1.88
CA CYS A 167 6.84 -0.14 2.30
C CYS A 167 6.56 0.81 1.12
N LEU A 168 7.45 0.90 0.12
CA LEU A 168 7.25 1.78 -1.03
C LEU A 168 5.96 1.46 -1.79
N LYS A 169 5.66 0.19 -2.01
CA LYS A 169 4.41 -0.22 -2.65
C LYS A 169 3.19 0.08 -1.78
N ASN A 170 3.28 -0.17 -0.47
CA ASN A 170 2.21 0.11 0.48
C ASN A 170 1.87 1.60 0.56
N LEU A 171 2.87 2.47 0.45
CA LEU A 171 2.67 3.91 0.28
C LEU A 171 2.11 4.27 -1.09
N GLY A 172 2.82 3.92 -2.16
CA GLY A 172 2.52 4.38 -3.51
C GLY A 172 1.21 3.82 -4.05
N MET A 173 1.05 2.49 -4.03
CA MET A 173 -0.18 1.83 -4.48
C MET A 173 -1.26 1.87 -3.40
N GLY A 174 -0.87 1.62 -2.14
CA GLY A 174 -1.77 1.43 -1.01
C GLY A 174 -2.45 2.70 -0.49
N LEU A 175 -1.99 3.91 -0.85
CA LEU A 175 -2.62 5.19 -0.49
C LEU A 175 -3.12 5.97 -1.72
N SER A 176 -3.01 5.39 -2.91
CA SER A 176 -3.60 5.95 -4.13
C SER A 176 -5.09 5.63 -4.23
N THR A 177 -5.86 6.53 -4.83
CA THR A 177 -7.23 6.25 -5.28
C THR A 177 -7.23 5.26 -6.45
N ARG A 178 -8.40 4.77 -6.85
CA ARG A 178 -8.54 3.89 -8.03
C ARG A 178 -7.98 4.53 -9.29
N LYS A 179 -8.19 5.82 -9.49
CA LYS A 179 -7.59 6.60 -10.58
C LYS A 179 -6.06 6.63 -10.48
N GLY A 180 -5.51 6.88 -9.29
CA GLY A 180 -4.08 6.84 -9.05
C GLY A 180 -3.49 5.45 -9.32
N LYS A 181 -4.14 4.38 -8.87
CA LYS A 181 -3.74 2.99 -9.18
C LYS A 181 -3.77 2.70 -10.68
N LEU A 182 -4.80 3.17 -11.38
CA LEU A 182 -4.89 2.99 -12.84
C LEU A 182 -3.70 3.65 -13.55
N LYS A 183 -3.37 4.89 -13.18
CA LYS A 183 -2.22 5.60 -13.74
C LYS A 183 -0.87 4.91 -13.45
N GLN A 184 -0.76 4.23 -12.32
CA GLN A 184 0.44 3.44 -12.01
C GLN A 184 0.49 2.16 -12.85
N HIS A 185 -0.63 1.45 -13.02
CA HIS A 185 -0.69 0.16 -13.69
C HIS A 185 -0.80 0.22 -15.20
N SER A 186 -1.23 1.33 -15.77
CA SER A 186 -1.56 1.36 -17.20
C SER A 186 -1.12 2.66 -17.87
N SER A 187 -0.49 2.49 -19.00
CA SER A 187 -0.34 3.54 -20.02
C SER A 187 -1.48 3.50 -21.04
N VAL A 188 -2.35 2.49 -20.95
CA VAL A 188 -3.45 2.22 -21.87
C VAL A 188 -4.77 2.66 -21.25
N LYS A 189 -5.60 3.30 -22.05
CA LYS A 189 -6.92 3.77 -21.65
C LYS A 189 -7.88 2.58 -21.42
N PRO A 190 -8.89 2.71 -20.55
CA PRO A 190 -9.84 1.64 -20.31
C PRO A 190 -10.69 1.34 -21.55
N SER A 191 -11.22 0.15 -21.60
CA SER A 191 -12.15 -0.31 -22.66
C SER A 191 -13.38 -1.01 -22.06
N ILE A 192 -14.43 -1.17 -22.84
CA ILE A 192 -15.65 -1.85 -22.43
C ILE A 192 -15.63 -3.31 -22.93
N VAL A 193 -15.95 -4.24 -22.03
CA VAL A 193 -16.26 -5.63 -22.35
C VAL A 193 -17.75 -5.71 -22.67
N THR A 194 -18.08 -5.78 -23.93
CA THR A 194 -19.46 -5.72 -24.45
C THR A 194 -20.39 -6.74 -23.82
N ASP A 195 -19.94 -8.00 -23.66
CA ASP A 195 -20.73 -9.08 -23.08
C ASP A 195 -21.14 -8.85 -21.63
N LYS A 196 -20.36 -8.06 -20.88
CA LYS A 196 -20.64 -7.68 -19.49
C LYS A 196 -21.41 -6.37 -19.36
N CYS A 197 -21.44 -5.57 -20.41
CA CYS A 197 -22.09 -4.28 -20.40
C CYS A 197 -23.62 -4.43 -20.50
N THR A 198 -24.34 -3.94 -19.48
CA THR A 198 -25.81 -3.89 -19.47
C THR A 198 -26.38 -2.58 -19.99
N PHE A 199 -25.52 -1.68 -20.45
CA PHE A 199 -25.87 -0.32 -20.87
C PHE A 199 -26.62 0.49 -19.78
N CYS A 200 -26.23 0.36 -18.53
CA CYS A 200 -26.82 1.13 -17.41
C CYS A 200 -26.46 2.61 -17.42
N GLN A 201 -25.57 3.05 -18.30
CA GLN A 201 -25.13 4.44 -18.53
C GLN A 201 -24.41 5.13 -17.36
N GLU A 202 -24.17 4.46 -16.23
CA GLU A 202 -23.50 5.09 -15.08
C GLU A 202 -22.11 5.61 -15.44
N CYS A 203 -21.31 4.84 -16.18
CA CYS A 203 -19.98 5.28 -16.62
C CYS A 203 -20.00 6.52 -17.51
N MET A 204 -21.08 6.77 -18.25
CA MET A 204 -21.25 7.95 -19.09
C MET A 204 -21.47 9.20 -18.23
N LYS A 205 -22.32 9.11 -17.18
CA LYS A 205 -22.61 10.20 -16.26
C LYS A 205 -21.36 10.68 -15.48
N TRP A 206 -20.44 9.78 -15.21
CA TRP A 206 -19.22 10.06 -14.44
C TRP A 206 -18.00 10.37 -15.31
N CYS A 207 -18.15 10.37 -16.63
CA CYS A 207 -17.04 10.69 -17.52
C CYS A 207 -16.81 12.20 -17.61
N PRO A 208 -15.66 12.74 -17.11
CA PRO A 208 -15.43 14.19 -17.13
C PRO A 208 -15.18 14.74 -18.54
N GLU A 209 -14.90 13.87 -19.53
CA GLU A 209 -14.61 14.25 -20.91
C GLU A 209 -15.74 13.84 -21.87
N ASP A 210 -16.87 13.38 -21.35
CA ASP A 210 -18.01 12.88 -22.16
C ASP A 210 -17.60 11.93 -23.30
N CYS A 211 -16.49 11.21 -23.09
CA CYS A 211 -15.89 10.34 -24.10
C CYS A 211 -16.47 8.91 -24.11
N ILE A 212 -17.52 8.64 -23.33
CA ILE A 212 -18.21 7.35 -23.32
C ILE A 212 -19.55 7.52 -24.00
N ILE A 213 -19.70 6.90 -25.15
CA ILE A 213 -20.88 6.99 -26.00
C ILE A 213 -21.61 5.66 -26.09
N GLU A 214 -22.82 5.66 -26.63
CA GLU A 214 -23.52 4.45 -27.02
C GLU A 214 -23.01 3.95 -28.39
N LYS A 215 -22.76 2.65 -28.47
CA LYS A 215 -22.50 1.97 -29.74
C LYS A 215 -23.06 0.55 -29.67
N ASP A 216 -23.95 0.21 -30.63
CA ASP A 216 -24.60 -1.12 -30.72
C ASP A 216 -25.28 -1.54 -29.39
N GLY A 217 -25.99 -0.62 -28.73
CA GLY A 217 -26.69 -0.87 -27.47
C GLY A 217 -25.76 -1.08 -26.25
N LYS A 218 -24.50 -0.72 -26.36
CA LYS A 218 -23.48 -0.84 -25.31
C LYS A 218 -22.72 0.48 -25.12
N ALA A 219 -22.09 0.65 -23.95
CA ALA A 219 -21.17 1.75 -23.78
C ALA A 219 -19.88 1.50 -24.58
N TYR A 220 -19.34 2.56 -25.18
CA TYR A 220 -18.08 2.54 -25.92
C TYR A 220 -17.21 3.74 -25.50
N ILE A 221 -15.92 3.53 -25.24
CA ILE A 221 -14.99 4.57 -24.87
C ILE A 221 -14.22 5.07 -26.11
N GLU A 222 -14.41 6.34 -26.46
CA GLU A 222 -13.62 7.01 -27.49
C GLU A 222 -12.21 7.28 -26.95
N SER A 223 -11.28 6.40 -27.29
CA SER A 223 -9.91 6.41 -26.74
C SER A 223 -9.19 7.74 -26.97
N GLU A 224 -9.42 8.42 -28.07
CA GLU A 224 -8.75 9.71 -28.38
C GLU A 224 -9.12 10.81 -27.41
N LYS A 225 -10.37 10.87 -26.96
CA LYS A 225 -10.87 11.83 -26.01
C LYS A 225 -10.61 11.43 -24.53
N CYS A 226 -10.43 10.13 -24.27
CA CYS A 226 -10.26 9.60 -22.94
C CYS A 226 -8.96 10.07 -22.29
N ILE A 227 -9.03 10.66 -21.11
CA ILE A 227 -7.86 11.08 -20.30
C ILE A 227 -7.35 10.04 -19.32
N GLY A 228 -7.95 8.82 -19.32
CA GLY A 228 -7.52 7.73 -18.43
C GLY A 228 -7.78 8.00 -16.93
N CYS A 229 -8.82 8.76 -16.59
CA CYS A 229 -9.14 9.08 -15.19
C CYS A 229 -9.61 7.86 -14.37
N GLY A 230 -10.21 6.83 -15.01
CA GLY A 230 -10.66 5.61 -14.33
C GLY A 230 -11.99 5.73 -13.58
N GLU A 231 -12.70 6.87 -13.63
CA GLU A 231 -14.02 7.03 -12.98
C GLU A 231 -15.02 5.96 -13.45
N CYS A 232 -15.04 5.66 -14.75
CA CYS A 232 -15.87 4.61 -15.32
C CYS A 232 -15.62 3.22 -14.71
N ILE A 233 -14.38 2.92 -14.28
CA ILE A 233 -14.05 1.66 -13.59
C ILE A 233 -14.66 1.65 -12.20
N SER A 234 -14.59 2.78 -11.49
CA SER A 234 -15.07 2.92 -10.12
C SER A 234 -16.58 2.74 -9.99
N VAL A 235 -17.35 3.23 -10.99
CA VAL A 235 -18.81 3.19 -10.96
C VAL A 235 -19.43 1.98 -11.63
N CYS A 236 -18.65 1.19 -12.36
CA CYS A 236 -19.18 0.02 -13.09
C CYS A 236 -19.47 -1.17 -12.16
N LYS A 237 -20.75 -1.35 -11.79
CA LYS A 237 -21.22 -2.46 -10.93
C LYS A 237 -21.10 -3.84 -11.57
N PHE A 238 -20.97 -3.91 -12.91
CA PHE A 238 -20.96 -5.14 -13.68
C PHE A 238 -19.55 -5.59 -14.05
N GLY A 239 -18.50 -4.83 -13.67
CA GLY A 239 -17.12 -5.13 -14.05
C GLY A 239 -16.89 -5.16 -15.56
N ALA A 240 -17.70 -4.40 -16.31
CA ALA A 240 -17.62 -4.33 -17.77
C ALA A 240 -16.50 -3.41 -18.26
N VAL A 241 -15.98 -2.49 -17.41
CA VAL A 241 -14.87 -1.63 -17.78
C VAL A 241 -13.57 -2.34 -17.41
N LYS A 242 -12.73 -2.59 -18.43
CA LYS A 242 -11.40 -3.20 -18.27
C LYS A 242 -10.30 -2.21 -18.64
N PHE A 243 -9.13 -2.45 -18.10
CA PHE A 243 -7.88 -1.82 -18.50
C PHE A 243 -6.80 -2.90 -18.66
N ASN A 244 -5.78 -2.60 -19.43
CA ASN A 244 -4.68 -3.52 -19.65
C ASN A 244 -3.60 -3.30 -18.58
N TYR A 245 -3.16 -4.37 -17.91
CA TYR A 245 -2.01 -4.37 -17.01
C TYR A 245 -0.66 -4.43 -17.74
N ALA A 246 -0.64 -4.22 -19.05
CA ALA A 246 0.56 -4.31 -19.88
C ALA A 246 1.50 -3.12 -19.68
N ILE A 247 2.01 -2.97 -18.46
CA ILE A 247 3.09 -2.04 -18.17
C ILE A 247 4.35 -2.83 -17.82
N GLU A 248 5.50 -2.38 -18.34
CA GLU A 248 6.79 -2.99 -18.01
C GLU A 248 7.11 -2.82 -16.53
N SER A 249 7.74 -3.85 -15.94
CA SER A 249 8.13 -3.87 -14.53
C SER A 249 8.94 -2.63 -14.10
N VAL A 250 9.86 -2.19 -14.94
CA VAL A 250 10.69 -1.00 -14.69
C VAL A 250 9.84 0.24 -14.51
N GLU A 251 8.85 0.42 -15.39
CA GLU A 251 8.02 1.63 -15.40
C GLU A 251 7.08 1.68 -14.19
N ILE A 252 6.42 0.56 -13.84
CA ILE A 252 5.51 0.55 -12.69
C ILE A 252 6.26 0.77 -11.38
N GLN A 253 7.48 0.26 -11.23
CA GLN A 253 8.30 0.46 -10.05
C GLN A 253 8.64 1.94 -9.83
N LYS A 254 9.02 2.65 -10.89
CA LYS A 254 9.25 4.11 -10.84
C LYS A 254 7.99 4.87 -10.48
N ARG A 255 6.84 4.52 -11.06
CA ARG A 255 5.54 5.13 -10.76
C ARG A 255 5.14 4.90 -9.31
N ILE A 256 5.33 3.69 -8.76
CA ILE A 256 5.10 3.38 -7.34
C ILE A 256 5.91 4.33 -6.44
N ALA A 257 7.20 4.54 -6.74
CA ALA A 257 8.07 5.42 -5.98
C ALA A 257 7.58 6.89 -6.01
N GLU A 258 7.12 7.38 -7.16
CA GLU A 258 6.59 8.75 -7.26
C GLU A 258 5.26 8.94 -6.53
N TYR A 259 4.39 7.94 -6.56
CA TYR A 259 3.17 7.94 -5.76
C TYR A 259 3.45 7.81 -4.26
N ALA A 260 4.48 7.04 -3.87
CA ALA A 260 4.94 6.98 -2.48
C ALA A 260 5.43 8.36 -1.99
N MET A 261 6.17 9.09 -2.83
CA MET A 261 6.56 10.49 -2.55
C MET A 261 5.32 11.36 -2.29
N GLY A 262 4.30 11.29 -3.16
CA GLY A 262 3.06 12.06 -3.01
C GLY A 262 2.31 11.74 -1.72
N SER A 263 2.34 10.50 -1.28
CA SER A 263 1.64 10.07 -0.06
C SER A 263 2.23 10.71 1.22
N VAL A 264 3.53 10.98 1.24
CA VAL A 264 4.22 11.56 2.42
C VAL A 264 4.59 13.04 2.25
N MET A 265 4.27 13.67 1.12
CA MET A 265 4.80 14.97 0.73
C MET A 265 4.60 16.08 1.77
N ASN A 266 3.46 16.10 2.44
CA ASN A 266 3.10 17.11 3.45
C ASN A 266 3.40 16.69 4.90
N LYS A 267 4.04 15.52 5.12
CA LYS A 267 4.29 14.96 6.47
C LYS A 267 5.56 14.10 6.56
N ARG A 268 6.60 14.42 5.80
CA ARG A 268 7.82 13.59 5.70
C ARG A 268 8.47 13.29 7.05
N ASP A 269 8.48 14.26 7.94
CA ASP A 269 9.07 14.13 9.29
C ASP A 269 8.08 13.55 10.32
N LYS A 270 6.86 13.19 9.90
CA LYS A 270 5.79 12.62 10.72
C LYS A 270 5.39 11.22 10.26
N CYS A 271 6.35 10.42 9.80
CA CYS A 271 6.11 9.07 9.30
C CYS A 271 7.00 8.06 10.01
N LEU A 272 6.40 6.99 10.49
CA LEU A 272 7.07 5.77 10.96
C LEU A 272 6.72 4.62 10.02
N PHE A 273 7.71 3.91 9.52
CA PHE A 273 7.56 2.73 8.67
C PHE A 273 7.94 1.48 9.44
N ILE A 274 7.11 0.44 9.35
CA ILE A 274 7.29 -0.84 10.02
C ILE A 274 7.12 -1.95 8.97
N ASN A 275 8.15 -2.76 8.75
CA ASN A 275 8.09 -3.95 7.92
C ASN A 275 8.08 -5.19 8.83
N VAL A 276 7.05 -6.03 8.68
CA VAL A 276 6.86 -7.27 9.44
C VAL A 276 7.29 -8.43 8.55
N LEU A 277 8.49 -8.97 8.79
CA LEU A 277 9.13 -10.01 7.98
C LEU A 277 8.77 -11.40 8.53
N THR A 278 7.49 -11.73 8.49
CA THR A 278 6.93 -13.04 8.87
C THR A 278 5.99 -13.54 7.78
N ASP A 279 5.85 -14.83 7.63
CA ASP A 279 4.95 -15.45 6.64
C ASP A 279 5.14 -14.93 5.20
N MET A 280 6.35 -14.56 4.82
CA MET A 280 6.67 -13.95 3.52
C MET A 280 6.42 -14.90 2.35
N THR A 281 5.64 -14.49 1.36
CA THR A 281 5.11 -15.32 0.28
C THR A 281 5.61 -14.91 -1.10
N THR A 282 5.40 -15.79 -2.10
CA THR A 282 5.75 -15.51 -3.51
C THR A 282 4.91 -14.39 -4.12
N GLU A 283 3.61 -14.31 -3.76
CA GLU A 283 2.70 -13.26 -4.21
C GLU A 283 2.31 -12.36 -3.03
N CYS A 284 1.90 -11.14 -3.33
CA CYS A 284 1.49 -10.22 -2.28
C CYS A 284 0.09 -10.57 -1.72
N ASP A 285 -0.23 -10.02 -0.55
CA ASP A 285 -1.52 -10.18 0.12
C ASP A 285 -2.72 -9.69 -0.70
N CYS A 286 -2.48 -9.02 -1.81
CA CYS A 286 -3.51 -8.66 -2.79
C CYS A 286 -3.96 -9.84 -3.67
N MET A 287 -3.27 -10.97 -3.60
CA MET A 287 -3.70 -12.23 -4.21
C MET A 287 -4.44 -13.05 -3.16
N GLY A 288 -5.69 -13.42 -3.47
CA GLY A 288 -6.50 -14.28 -2.59
C GLY A 288 -5.96 -15.70 -2.48
N GLY A 289 -6.53 -16.45 -1.53
CA GLY A 289 -6.19 -17.85 -1.29
C GLY A 289 -5.07 -18.04 -0.27
N ASN A 290 -4.91 -19.30 0.15
CA ASN A 290 -3.94 -19.69 1.15
C ASN A 290 -2.56 -19.90 0.52
N GLN A 291 -1.66 -18.93 0.69
CA GLN A 291 -0.28 -19.03 0.25
C GLN A 291 0.59 -19.66 1.35
N LYS A 292 1.71 -20.26 0.95
CA LYS A 292 2.72 -20.78 1.88
C LYS A 292 3.90 -19.81 1.94
N PRO A 293 4.45 -19.55 3.14
CA PRO A 293 5.71 -18.83 3.28
C PRO A 293 6.83 -19.51 2.48
N ILE A 294 7.67 -18.70 1.83
CA ILE A 294 8.77 -19.17 0.98
C ILE A 294 10.14 -19.06 1.67
N ILE A 295 10.21 -18.30 2.75
CA ILE A 295 11.37 -18.18 3.63
C ILE A 295 10.91 -18.16 5.09
N PRO A 296 11.79 -18.57 6.03
CA PRO A 296 11.49 -18.47 7.47
C PRO A 296 11.20 -17.03 7.91
N ASP A 297 10.50 -16.89 9.03
CA ASP A 297 10.34 -15.59 9.69
C ASP A 297 11.71 -14.99 10.03
N VAL A 298 11.83 -13.68 9.95
CA VAL A 298 13.09 -12.95 10.12
C VAL A 298 13.04 -12.00 11.30
N GLY A 299 11.98 -11.20 11.41
CA GLY A 299 11.85 -10.21 12.45
C GLY A 299 10.96 -9.03 12.05
N ILE A 300 11.07 -7.95 12.83
CA ILE A 300 10.34 -6.70 12.59
C ILE A 300 11.35 -5.57 12.45
N LEU A 301 11.19 -4.77 11.41
CA LEU A 301 11.98 -3.57 11.14
C LEU A 301 11.17 -2.32 11.42
N ALA A 302 11.84 -1.23 11.83
CA ALA A 302 11.26 0.13 11.83
C ALA A 302 12.27 1.17 11.37
N SER A 303 11.80 2.20 10.66
CA SER A 303 12.60 3.32 10.19
C SER A 303 11.72 4.57 9.99
N TYR A 304 12.35 5.74 9.96
CA TYR A 304 11.73 6.98 9.46
C TYR A 304 11.99 7.21 7.96
N ASP A 305 12.72 6.30 7.31
CA ASP A 305 13.03 6.34 5.88
C ASP A 305 12.43 5.12 5.17
N PRO A 306 11.47 5.31 4.22
CA PRO A 306 10.80 4.21 3.53
C PRO A 306 11.71 3.47 2.53
N VAL A 307 12.77 4.12 2.05
CA VAL A 307 13.75 3.49 1.14
C VAL A 307 14.72 2.64 1.94
N ALA A 308 15.20 3.17 3.06
CA ALA A 308 16.11 2.45 3.96
C ALA A 308 15.50 1.15 4.49
N ILE A 309 14.22 1.17 4.90
CA ILE A 309 13.56 -0.01 5.46
C ILE A 309 13.34 -1.10 4.40
N ASP A 310 12.96 -0.73 3.15
CA ASP A 310 12.82 -1.71 2.07
C ASP A 310 14.18 -2.24 1.61
N ARG A 311 15.23 -1.40 1.62
CA ARG A 311 16.60 -1.84 1.38
C ARG A 311 17.05 -2.83 2.46
N ALA A 312 16.86 -2.52 3.73
CA ALA A 312 17.18 -3.40 4.84
C ALA A 312 16.44 -4.74 4.78
N THR A 313 15.17 -4.73 4.32
CA THR A 313 14.39 -5.95 4.09
C THR A 313 15.06 -6.88 3.10
N LEU A 314 15.53 -6.37 1.96
CA LEU A 314 16.24 -7.18 0.95
C LEU A 314 17.59 -7.67 1.47
N ASP A 315 18.38 -6.81 2.11
CA ASP A 315 19.71 -7.14 2.62
C ASP A 315 19.65 -8.20 3.73
N ILE A 316 18.69 -8.10 4.67
CA ILE A 316 18.55 -9.07 5.77
C ILE A 316 18.05 -10.41 5.24
N THR A 317 17.07 -10.43 4.35
CA THR A 317 16.58 -11.68 3.75
C THR A 317 17.67 -12.35 2.92
N ARG A 318 18.51 -11.60 2.21
CA ARG A 318 19.70 -12.13 1.52
C ARG A 318 20.71 -12.72 2.49
N LYS A 319 21.02 -12.00 3.58
CA LYS A 319 21.98 -12.48 4.60
C LYS A 319 21.54 -13.81 5.22
N MET A 320 20.24 -13.99 5.44
CA MET A 320 19.70 -15.19 6.10
C MET A 320 19.50 -16.38 5.13
N ASN A 321 19.20 -16.12 3.87
CA ASN A 321 18.78 -17.16 2.91
C ASN A 321 19.72 -17.30 1.70
N GLY A 322 20.82 -16.53 1.61
CA GLY A 322 21.73 -16.50 0.46
C GLY A 322 21.22 -15.71 -0.75
N LYS A 323 19.90 -15.50 -0.84
CA LYS A 323 19.21 -14.67 -1.83
C LYS A 323 18.19 -13.79 -1.13
N ASP A 324 17.93 -12.59 -1.66
CA ASP A 324 16.90 -11.74 -1.12
C ASP A 324 15.48 -12.21 -1.50
N LEU A 325 14.49 -11.66 -0.81
CA LEU A 325 13.08 -12.03 -1.00
C LEU A 325 12.62 -11.84 -2.45
N GLY A 326 13.09 -10.79 -3.13
CA GLY A 326 12.76 -10.53 -4.53
C GLY A 326 13.33 -11.60 -5.46
N GLU A 327 14.60 -11.96 -5.29
CA GLU A 327 15.27 -13.02 -6.08
C GLU A 327 14.64 -14.42 -5.85
N ILE A 328 14.21 -14.70 -4.61
CA ILE A 328 13.58 -15.99 -4.28
C ILE A 328 12.19 -16.06 -4.90
N SER A 329 11.40 -14.98 -4.76
CA SER A 329 9.99 -14.95 -5.19
C SER A 329 9.83 -14.74 -6.69
N LYS A 330 10.60 -13.83 -7.29
CA LYS A 330 10.50 -13.38 -8.69
C LYS A 330 11.89 -13.21 -9.32
N PRO A 331 12.60 -14.30 -9.64
CA PRO A 331 14.01 -14.28 -10.05
C PRO A 331 14.29 -13.50 -11.35
N ASN A 332 13.27 -13.24 -12.15
CA ASN A 332 13.37 -12.49 -13.41
C ASN A 332 13.08 -10.99 -13.24
N LEU A 333 12.81 -10.51 -12.03
CA LEU A 333 12.52 -9.10 -11.74
C LEU A 333 13.62 -8.50 -10.86
N ASN A 334 13.94 -7.24 -11.11
CA ASN A 334 14.85 -6.48 -10.27
C ASN A 334 14.07 -5.60 -9.28
N PRO A 335 14.00 -5.95 -7.97
CA PRO A 335 13.26 -5.19 -6.98
C PRO A 335 13.93 -3.86 -6.58
N PHE A 336 15.19 -3.63 -6.96
CA PHE A 336 15.94 -2.43 -6.60
C PHE A 336 15.53 -1.19 -7.40
N ILE A 337 14.88 -1.34 -8.56
CA ILE A 337 14.48 -0.23 -9.42
C ILE A 337 13.59 0.78 -8.67
N GLN A 338 12.64 0.31 -7.85
CA GLN A 338 11.79 1.20 -7.06
C GLN A 338 12.58 1.97 -5.99
N LEU A 339 13.60 1.32 -5.38
CA LEU A 339 14.46 1.96 -4.38
C LEU A 339 15.38 3.00 -5.01
N GLU A 340 16.02 2.65 -6.14
CA GLU A 340 16.89 3.55 -6.91
C GLU A 340 16.13 4.80 -7.36
N HIS A 341 14.92 4.63 -7.89
CA HIS A 341 14.09 5.74 -8.31
C HIS A 341 13.59 6.58 -7.14
N ALA A 342 13.21 5.95 -6.03
CA ALA A 342 12.80 6.63 -4.80
C ALA A 342 13.94 7.48 -4.21
N GLU A 343 15.17 6.96 -4.19
CA GLU A 343 16.35 7.71 -3.78
C GLU A 343 16.67 8.85 -4.77
N LEU A 344 16.59 8.60 -6.07
CA LEU A 344 16.81 9.61 -7.13
C LEU A 344 15.88 10.83 -7.00
N ILE A 345 14.62 10.63 -6.65
CA ILE A 345 13.65 11.72 -6.45
C ILE A 345 13.71 12.32 -5.03
N GLY A 346 14.60 11.82 -4.16
CA GLY A 346 14.81 12.33 -2.82
C GLY A 346 13.75 11.90 -1.80
N LEU A 347 13.09 10.75 -2.00
CA LEU A 347 12.14 10.22 -1.02
C LEU A 347 12.82 9.67 0.24
N GLY A 348 13.99 9.07 0.09
CA GLY A 348 14.80 8.51 1.17
C GLY A 348 16.16 8.08 0.67
N SER A 349 16.87 7.23 1.40
CA SER A 349 18.21 6.74 1.03
C SER A 349 18.34 5.23 1.22
N GLN A 350 19.05 4.57 0.30
CA GLN A 350 19.42 3.16 0.44
C GLN A 350 20.57 2.93 1.44
N LYS A 351 21.23 4.01 1.88
CA LYS A 351 22.30 3.94 2.89
C LYS A 351 21.69 4.03 4.28
N TYR A 352 21.87 3.00 5.09
CA TYR A 352 21.28 2.93 6.42
C TYR A 352 22.25 2.30 7.44
N ILE A 353 21.95 2.48 8.71
CA ILE A 353 22.61 1.83 9.84
C ILE A 353 21.59 0.88 10.47
N LEU A 354 21.88 -0.42 10.41
CA LEU A 354 21.05 -1.42 11.10
C LEU A 354 21.39 -1.46 12.58
N LYS A 355 20.37 -1.36 13.42
CA LYS A 355 20.50 -1.44 14.86
C LYS A 355 19.56 -2.50 15.42
N GLU A 356 20.12 -3.57 15.92
CA GLU A 356 19.35 -4.57 16.66
C GLU A 356 19.02 -4.04 18.05
N VAL A 357 17.75 -4.15 18.46
CA VAL A 357 17.21 -3.64 19.71
C VAL A 357 16.46 -4.69 20.48
#